data_ba794feb817bf25512897d46cc0d6b46
#
_entry.id   ba794feb817bf25512897d46cc0d6b46
#
_cell.length_a   1.000
_cell.length_b   1.000
_cell.length_c   1.000
_cell.angle_alpha   90.00
_cell.angle_beta   90.00
_cell.angle_gamma   90.00
#
_symmetry.space_group_name_H-M   'P 1'
#
loop_
_entity.id
_entity.type
_entity.pdbx_description
1 polymer ?
#
loop_
_entity_poly.entity_id
_entity_poly.type
_entity_poly.pdbx_seq_one_letter_code
_entity_poly.pdbx_strand_id
1 'polypeptide(L)'
;NSKKQLMADSQLFGASNNVGMVSLWGGIDYGQTTKSAIGNNRRSAIKRGENLAQLTFTKFEVQTISSMLKNKSIPNHVYENVMATESSFKKRSGKGDYILHISTHGFFNDSTNLSNSMLSSGLFFAGANDYWCNDSLLIEKGKDDGILRAAEIANVDLSGCSLVVLSACETGLGFSDSSEGVYGLQRAFKLAGAKKVLMSLWEVDDRATTILMTNFYRNLLEGKDANAALEISKQVVREQYPSPRDWGAFVLLN
;
A
#
# COMPACT_ATOMS: atom_id res chain seq x y z
N ASN A 1 -19.28 -30.06 0.44
CA ASN A 1 -19.13 -28.90 -0.47
C ASN A 1 -18.63 -27.64 0.23
N SER A 2 -19.05 -27.32 1.46
CA SER A 2 -18.66 -26.08 2.15
C SER A 2 -17.16 -25.97 2.51
N LYS A 3 -16.52 -27.09 2.94
CA LYS A 3 -15.06 -27.08 3.25
C LYS A 3 -14.17 -26.89 2.02
N LYS A 4 -14.53 -27.45 0.86
CA LYS A 4 -13.82 -27.22 -0.40
C LYS A 4 -14.00 -25.79 -0.90
N GLN A 5 -15.18 -25.20 -0.72
CA GLN A 5 -15.47 -23.80 -1.05
C GLN A 5 -14.67 -22.84 -0.15
N LEU A 6 -14.62 -23.09 1.18
CA LEU A 6 -13.82 -22.30 2.12
C LEU A 6 -12.30 -22.41 1.84
N MET A 7 -11.81 -23.57 1.39
CA MET A 7 -10.39 -23.73 1.02
C MET A 7 -10.08 -23.06 -0.33
N ALA A 8 -11.00 -23.05 -1.29
CA ALA A 8 -10.83 -22.34 -2.56
C ALA A 8 -10.83 -20.80 -2.36
N ASP A 9 -11.65 -20.29 -1.44
CA ASP A 9 -11.69 -18.86 -1.09
C ASP A 9 -10.46 -18.39 -0.29
N SER A 10 -9.66 -19.33 0.27
CA SER A 10 -8.43 -19.00 1.01
C SER A 10 -7.20 -18.81 0.13
N GLN A 11 -7.17 -19.40 -1.07
CA GLN A 11 -6.05 -19.30 -2.01
C GLN A 11 -6.29 -18.20 -3.04
N LEU A 12 -5.52 -17.11 -2.96
CA LEU A 12 -5.66 -15.97 -3.88
C LEU A 12 -5.35 -16.35 -5.34
N PHE A 13 -4.44 -17.28 -5.59
CA PHE A 13 -4.07 -17.78 -6.91
C PHE A 13 -4.32 -19.29 -7.03
N GLY A 14 -5.49 -19.77 -6.57
CA GLY A 14 -5.90 -21.17 -6.68
C GLY A 14 -6.23 -21.58 -8.11
N ALA A 15 -6.58 -22.86 -8.31
CA ALA A 15 -6.80 -23.53 -9.59
C ALA A 15 -7.91 -22.94 -10.52
N SER A 16 -8.47 -21.82 -10.21
CA SER A 16 -9.41 -21.08 -11.05
C SER A 16 -8.64 -20.28 -12.10
N ASN A 17 -8.83 -20.60 -13.38
CA ASN A 17 -8.23 -19.94 -14.54
C ASN A 17 -8.67 -18.49 -14.75
N ASN A 18 -9.31 -17.86 -13.78
CA ASN A 18 -9.84 -16.50 -13.90
C ASN A 18 -9.30 -15.60 -12.79
N VAL A 19 -7.97 -15.45 -12.75
CA VAL A 19 -7.33 -14.45 -11.87
C VAL A 19 -7.53 -13.08 -12.49
N GLY A 20 -8.21 -12.20 -11.77
CA GLY A 20 -8.40 -10.81 -12.20
C GLY A 20 -7.09 -10.03 -12.28
N MET A 21 -7.16 -8.79 -12.78
CA MET A 21 -6.04 -7.88 -12.90
C MET A 21 -5.35 -7.63 -11.55
N VAL A 22 -4.02 -7.59 -11.54
CA VAL A 22 -3.21 -7.10 -10.42
C VAL A 22 -2.65 -5.73 -10.78
N SER A 23 -3.00 -4.70 -10.02
CA SER A 23 -2.50 -3.34 -10.23
C SER A 23 -1.46 -2.99 -9.16
N LEU A 24 -0.31 -2.50 -9.59
CA LEU A 24 0.88 -2.27 -8.77
C LEU A 24 1.31 -0.80 -8.90
N TRP A 25 1.52 -0.10 -7.77
CA TRP A 25 2.08 1.25 -7.72
C TRP A 25 3.37 1.24 -6.91
N GLY A 26 4.45 1.83 -7.46
CA GLY A 26 5.74 1.95 -6.78
C GLY A 26 6.75 2.75 -7.58
N GLY A 27 7.89 3.11 -6.98
CA GLY A 27 8.86 3.99 -7.62
C GLY A 27 8.27 5.35 -7.98
N ILE A 28 7.41 5.87 -7.09
CA ILE A 28 6.59 7.07 -7.33
C ILE A 28 7.48 8.32 -7.33
N ASP A 29 7.30 9.18 -8.32
CA ASP A 29 7.91 10.50 -8.36
C ASP A 29 7.01 11.50 -7.63
N TYR A 30 7.35 11.84 -6.41
CA TYR A 30 6.56 12.75 -5.57
C TYR A 30 6.68 14.23 -6.00
N GLY A 31 7.44 14.55 -7.04
CA GLY A 31 7.68 15.92 -7.50
C GLY A 31 8.92 16.57 -6.90
N GLN A 32 9.10 17.86 -7.16
CA GLN A 32 10.30 18.57 -6.75
C GLN A 32 10.39 18.74 -5.23
N THR A 33 11.59 18.56 -4.69
CA THR A 33 11.90 18.83 -3.29
C THR A 33 12.59 20.19 -3.19
N THR A 34 12.07 21.10 -2.39
CA THR A 34 12.68 22.43 -2.13
C THR A 34 13.88 22.37 -1.20
N LYS A 35 14.11 21.24 -0.54
CA LYS A 35 15.26 20.98 0.34
C LYS A 35 15.79 19.59 0.03
N SER A 36 17.12 19.41 0.15
CA SER A 36 17.76 18.11 0.02
C SER A 36 17.14 17.13 1.04
N ALA A 37 16.25 16.27 0.57
CA ALA A 37 15.71 15.20 1.40
C ALA A 37 16.86 14.21 1.62
N ILE A 38 17.43 14.20 2.83
CA ILE A 38 18.37 13.16 3.24
C ILE A 38 17.53 11.89 3.34
N GLY A 39 17.68 11.03 2.35
CA GLY A 39 16.97 9.76 2.29
C GLY A 39 17.35 8.88 3.48
N ASN A 40 16.52 8.85 4.48
CA ASN A 40 16.55 7.75 5.43
C ASN A 40 15.97 6.54 4.69
N ASN A 41 16.69 5.41 4.68
CA ASN A 41 16.24 4.13 4.11
C ASN A 41 15.03 3.53 4.87
N ARG A 42 14.31 4.33 5.64
CA ARG A 42 13.11 3.93 6.36
C ARG A 42 11.90 4.68 5.80
N ARG A 43 10.86 3.93 5.63
CA ARG A 43 9.54 4.48 5.33
C ARG A 43 9.00 5.08 6.63
N SER A 44 9.17 6.39 6.85
CA SER A 44 8.79 7.08 8.09
C SER A 44 7.52 7.90 7.94
N ALA A 45 6.84 8.17 9.06
CA ALA A 45 5.75 9.14 9.10
C ALA A 45 6.25 10.51 8.67
N ILE A 46 5.52 11.11 7.75
CA ILE A 46 5.88 12.38 7.16
C ILE A 46 4.97 13.46 7.73
N LYS A 47 5.56 14.42 8.40
CA LYS A 47 4.82 15.57 8.94
C LYS A 47 4.48 16.56 7.83
N ARG A 48 3.36 17.25 7.99
CA ARG A 48 2.96 18.33 7.09
C ARG A 48 4.10 19.32 6.90
N GLY A 49 4.43 19.67 5.65
CA GLY A 49 5.53 20.56 5.29
C GLY A 49 6.89 19.88 5.14
N GLU A 50 7.03 18.60 5.47
CA GLU A 50 8.25 17.82 5.19
C GLU A 50 8.22 17.26 3.77
N ASN A 51 9.38 17.26 3.09
CA ASN A 51 9.49 16.70 1.75
C ASN A 51 9.43 15.17 1.77
N LEU A 52 8.66 14.60 0.86
CA LEU A 52 8.63 13.18 0.56
C LEU A 52 9.91 12.78 -0.16
N ALA A 53 10.73 11.97 0.48
CA ALA A 53 11.92 11.40 -0.16
C ALA A 53 11.54 10.26 -1.11
N GLN A 54 12.34 10.06 -2.16
CA GLN A 54 12.22 8.90 -3.04
C GLN A 54 12.44 7.59 -2.25
N LEU A 55 11.52 6.65 -2.38
CA LEU A 55 11.67 5.29 -1.85
C LEU A 55 12.33 4.41 -2.92
N THR A 56 13.64 4.18 -2.77
CA THR A 56 14.47 3.54 -3.79
C THR A 56 14.04 2.10 -4.10
N PHE A 57 13.63 1.34 -3.08
CA PHE A 57 13.33 -0.08 -3.23
C PHE A 57 11.91 -0.36 -3.72
N THR A 58 10.98 0.60 -3.64
CA THR A 58 9.58 0.40 -4.06
C THR A 58 9.45 0.13 -5.55
N LYS A 59 10.31 0.73 -6.37
CA LYS A 59 10.36 0.45 -7.82
C LYS A 59 10.80 -0.99 -8.08
N PHE A 60 11.87 -1.43 -7.43
CA PHE A 60 12.38 -2.80 -7.55
C PHE A 60 11.32 -3.82 -7.07
N GLU A 61 10.62 -3.50 -6.00
CA GLU A 61 9.54 -4.32 -5.43
C GLU A 61 8.46 -4.60 -6.48
N VAL A 62 7.84 -3.54 -7.05
CA VAL A 62 6.73 -3.71 -7.99
C VAL A 62 7.16 -4.34 -9.32
N GLN A 63 8.37 -4.06 -9.80
CA GLN A 63 8.92 -4.67 -11.01
C GLN A 63 9.20 -6.17 -10.82
N THR A 64 9.73 -6.56 -9.65
CA THR A 64 9.97 -7.97 -9.31
C THR A 64 8.65 -8.72 -9.22
N ILE A 65 7.66 -8.16 -8.51
CA ILE A 65 6.31 -8.76 -8.40
C ILE A 65 5.68 -8.89 -9.79
N SER A 66 5.72 -7.83 -10.62
CA SER A 66 5.20 -7.87 -12.00
C SER A 66 5.83 -8.98 -12.83
N SER A 67 7.16 -9.16 -12.71
CA SER A 67 7.88 -10.21 -13.43
C SER A 67 7.42 -11.61 -12.97
N MET A 68 7.23 -11.82 -11.68
CA MET A 68 6.71 -13.09 -11.15
C MET A 68 5.28 -13.38 -11.66
N LEU A 69 4.42 -12.37 -11.69
CA LEU A 69 3.04 -12.48 -12.20
C LEU A 69 3.02 -12.82 -13.70
N LYS A 70 3.86 -12.14 -14.49
CA LYS A 70 4.00 -12.40 -15.95
C LYS A 70 4.47 -13.83 -16.20
N ASN A 71 5.42 -14.35 -15.44
CA ASN A 71 5.91 -15.73 -15.55
C ASN A 71 4.81 -16.78 -15.25
N LYS A 72 3.76 -16.39 -14.55
CA LYS A 72 2.57 -17.21 -14.28
C LYS A 72 1.38 -16.85 -15.17
N SER A 73 1.59 -16.02 -16.21
CA SER A 73 0.54 -15.54 -17.11
C SER A 73 -0.62 -14.82 -16.40
N ILE A 74 -0.34 -14.18 -15.26
CA ILE A 74 -1.32 -13.40 -14.52
C ILE A 74 -1.31 -11.97 -15.04
N PRO A 75 -2.47 -11.43 -15.47
CA PRO A 75 -2.55 -10.07 -15.99
C PRO A 75 -2.21 -9.06 -14.90
N ASN A 76 -1.28 -8.15 -15.20
CA ASN A 76 -0.90 -7.12 -14.25
C ASN A 76 -0.53 -5.82 -14.95
N HIS A 77 -0.65 -4.71 -14.21
CA HIS A 77 -0.25 -3.38 -14.64
C HIS A 77 0.59 -2.69 -13.58
N VAL A 78 1.68 -2.04 -13.97
CA VAL A 78 2.56 -1.30 -13.08
C VAL A 78 2.46 0.19 -13.38
N TYR A 79 2.19 0.98 -12.35
CA TYR A 79 2.22 2.44 -12.37
C TYR A 79 3.48 2.92 -11.64
N GLU A 80 4.36 3.60 -12.35
CA GLU A 80 5.66 4.08 -11.85
C GLU A 80 5.88 5.55 -12.17
N ASN A 81 6.81 6.16 -11.45
CA ASN A 81 7.24 7.53 -11.64
C ASN A 81 6.03 8.49 -11.66
N VAL A 82 5.98 9.41 -12.63
CA VAL A 82 4.89 10.38 -12.81
C VAL A 82 3.54 9.74 -13.22
N MET A 83 3.54 8.46 -13.63
CA MET A 83 2.32 7.74 -13.99
C MET A 83 1.60 7.14 -12.78
N ALA A 84 2.28 7.01 -11.64
CA ALA A 84 1.71 6.54 -10.39
C ALA A 84 0.91 7.68 -9.72
N THR A 85 -0.14 8.14 -10.36
CA THR A 85 -0.98 9.26 -9.93
C THR A 85 -2.16 8.79 -9.09
N GLU A 86 -2.71 9.68 -8.30
CA GLU A 86 -3.97 9.49 -7.58
C GLU A 86 -5.13 9.13 -8.55
N SER A 87 -5.22 9.83 -9.69
CA SER A 87 -6.16 9.49 -10.77
C SER A 87 -5.98 8.08 -11.30
N SER A 88 -4.74 7.57 -11.37
CA SER A 88 -4.49 6.20 -11.83
C SER A 88 -5.10 5.15 -10.87
N PHE A 89 -5.10 5.44 -9.57
CA PHE A 89 -5.79 4.63 -8.56
C PHE A 89 -7.32 4.77 -8.67
N LYS A 90 -7.85 5.99 -8.69
CA LYS A 90 -9.30 6.26 -8.76
C LYS A 90 -9.94 5.64 -10.02
N LYS A 91 -9.22 5.58 -11.14
CA LYS A 91 -9.67 4.92 -12.38
C LYS A 91 -9.81 3.40 -12.25
N ARG A 92 -9.36 2.79 -11.16
CA ARG A 92 -9.57 1.35 -10.88
C ARG A 92 -10.94 1.08 -10.26
N SER A 93 -11.71 2.11 -9.91
CA SER A 93 -13.07 1.98 -9.40
C SER A 93 -13.94 1.14 -10.35
N GLY A 94 -14.55 0.09 -9.83
CA GLY A 94 -15.44 -0.80 -10.59
C GLY A 94 -14.76 -1.64 -11.68
N LYS A 95 -13.41 -1.68 -11.74
CA LYS A 95 -12.68 -2.47 -12.75
C LYS A 95 -12.47 -3.93 -12.34
N GLY A 96 -12.81 -4.30 -11.10
CA GLY A 96 -12.69 -5.67 -10.62
C GLY A 96 -11.25 -6.14 -10.47
N ASP A 97 -10.32 -5.24 -10.12
CA ASP A 97 -8.95 -5.63 -9.79
C ASP A 97 -8.96 -6.66 -8.66
N TYR A 98 -8.21 -7.73 -8.88
CA TYR A 98 -8.15 -8.84 -7.92
C TYR A 98 -7.23 -8.51 -6.75
N ILE A 99 -6.09 -7.87 -7.04
CA ILE A 99 -5.14 -7.36 -6.05
C ILE A 99 -4.75 -5.93 -6.42
N LEU A 100 -4.73 -5.05 -5.42
CA LEU A 100 -4.11 -3.73 -5.49
C LEU A 100 -2.89 -3.72 -4.57
N HIS A 101 -1.71 -3.41 -5.11
CA HIS A 101 -0.48 -3.31 -4.36
C HIS A 101 0.06 -1.89 -4.47
N ILE A 102 0.17 -1.19 -3.34
CA ILE A 102 0.57 0.21 -3.30
C ILE A 102 1.81 0.34 -2.42
N SER A 103 2.96 0.61 -3.05
CA SER A 103 4.25 0.77 -2.41
C SER A 103 4.64 2.25 -2.41
N THR A 104 4.35 2.95 -1.30
CA THR A 104 4.46 4.41 -1.20
C THR A 104 4.66 4.89 0.24
N HIS A 105 4.72 6.21 0.44
CA HIS A 105 4.56 6.81 1.76
C HIS A 105 3.09 6.89 2.16
N GLY A 106 2.83 6.67 3.45
CA GLY A 106 1.54 6.97 4.08
C GLY A 106 1.68 8.11 5.09
N PHE A 107 0.57 8.67 5.52
CA PHE A 107 0.53 9.64 6.59
C PHE A 107 -0.66 9.43 7.51
N PHE A 108 -0.46 9.83 8.76
CA PHE A 108 -1.52 10.09 9.72
C PHE A 108 -1.22 11.43 10.40
N ASN A 109 -2.19 12.34 10.43
CA ASN A 109 -2.06 13.65 11.05
C ASN A 109 -3.02 13.78 12.23
N ASP A 110 -2.49 13.63 13.44
CA ASP A 110 -3.25 13.74 14.71
C ASP A 110 -3.48 15.20 15.15
N SER A 111 -2.76 16.17 14.53
CA SER A 111 -2.80 17.58 14.93
C SER A 111 -3.99 18.35 14.39
N THR A 112 -4.82 17.75 13.58
CA THR A 112 -6.09 18.36 13.17
C THR A 112 -7.13 18.04 14.23
N ASN A 113 -7.80 19.06 14.78
CA ASN A 113 -9.02 18.91 15.62
C ASN A 113 -10.18 18.20 14.87
N LEU A 114 -9.87 17.48 13.81
CA LEU A 114 -10.78 16.67 13.03
C LEU A 114 -10.85 15.31 13.71
N SER A 115 -11.88 15.09 14.50
CA SER A 115 -12.28 13.80 15.06
C SER A 115 -12.59 12.73 13.99
N ASN A 116 -12.08 12.89 12.77
CA ASN A 116 -12.35 12.01 11.64
C ASN A 116 -11.03 11.45 11.06
N SER A 117 -10.64 10.25 11.52
CA SER A 117 -9.48 9.51 11.05
C SER A 117 -9.42 9.33 9.52
N MET A 118 -10.57 9.40 8.83
CA MET A 118 -10.66 9.28 7.38
C MET A 118 -10.14 10.52 6.63
N LEU A 119 -10.12 11.69 7.26
CA LEU A 119 -9.54 12.93 6.69
C LEU A 119 -8.07 13.10 7.09
N SER A 120 -7.68 12.47 8.20
CA SER A 120 -6.35 12.59 8.80
C SER A 120 -5.35 11.55 8.29
N SER A 121 -5.76 10.58 7.48
CA SER A 121 -4.91 9.52 6.95
C SER A 121 -5.00 9.39 5.44
N GLY A 122 -3.92 8.94 4.80
CA GLY A 122 -3.89 8.79 3.36
C GLY A 122 -2.56 8.22 2.84
N LEU A 123 -2.46 8.18 1.53
CA LEU A 123 -1.31 7.68 0.77
C LEU A 123 -0.84 8.75 -0.20
N PHE A 124 0.46 8.80 -0.45
CA PHE A 124 1.05 9.75 -1.38
C PHE A 124 1.26 9.15 -2.77
N PHE A 125 0.97 9.93 -3.78
CA PHE A 125 1.12 9.62 -5.20
C PHE A 125 1.97 10.68 -5.91
N ALA A 126 2.16 10.53 -7.21
CA ALA A 126 2.99 11.41 -8.02
C ALA A 126 2.56 12.88 -7.88
N GLY A 127 3.55 13.77 -7.69
CA GLY A 127 3.35 15.21 -7.55
C GLY A 127 2.95 15.68 -6.14
N ALA A 128 2.86 14.79 -5.16
CA ALA A 128 2.39 15.13 -3.81
C ALA A 128 3.21 16.23 -3.10
N ASN A 129 4.53 16.32 -3.36
CA ASN A 129 5.38 17.32 -2.75
C ASN A 129 4.93 18.76 -3.05
N ASP A 130 4.39 19.01 -4.24
CA ASP A 130 3.96 20.34 -4.65
C ASP A 130 2.88 20.91 -3.72
N TYR A 131 2.02 20.04 -3.21
CA TYR A 131 0.90 20.41 -2.34
C TYR A 131 1.15 20.12 -0.86
N TRP A 132 1.87 19.05 -0.54
CA TRP A 132 2.16 18.68 0.84
C TRP A 132 3.09 19.67 1.54
N CYS A 133 4.08 20.18 0.80
CA CYS A 133 5.07 21.11 1.31
C CYS A 133 4.66 22.59 1.22
N ASN A 134 3.55 22.90 0.53
CA ASN A 134 3.20 24.27 0.18
C ASN A 134 1.72 24.55 0.45
N ASP A 135 1.42 25.09 1.66
CA ASP A 135 0.04 25.40 2.07
C ASP A 135 -0.64 26.50 1.25
N SER A 136 0.14 27.25 0.45
CA SER A 136 -0.36 28.39 -0.33
C SER A 136 -0.87 28.00 -1.72
N LEU A 137 -0.60 26.77 -2.18
CA LEU A 137 -1.05 26.34 -3.51
C LEU A 137 -2.53 25.95 -3.48
N LEU A 138 -3.32 26.71 -4.22
CA LEU A 138 -4.70 26.37 -4.50
C LEU A 138 -4.72 25.22 -5.52
N ILE A 139 -5.35 24.11 -5.14
CA ILE A 139 -5.58 23.00 -6.07
C ILE A 139 -6.54 23.51 -7.15
N GLU A 140 -6.11 23.49 -8.39
CA GLU A 140 -7.00 23.77 -9.52
C GLU A 140 -8.14 22.74 -9.53
N LYS A 141 -9.35 23.23 -9.69
CA LYS A 141 -10.55 22.38 -9.68
C LYS A 141 -10.42 21.24 -10.71
N GLY A 142 -10.40 20.00 -10.21
CA GLY A 142 -10.31 18.80 -11.05
C GLY A 142 -8.89 18.25 -11.25
N LYS A 143 -7.85 18.86 -10.66
CA LYS A 143 -6.52 18.26 -10.57
C LYS A 143 -6.35 17.51 -9.26
N ASP A 144 -5.62 16.38 -9.35
CA ASP A 144 -5.19 15.63 -8.17
C ASP A 144 -4.06 16.39 -7.46
N ASP A 145 -4.05 16.38 -6.13
CA ASP A 145 -2.96 16.91 -5.32
C ASP A 145 -1.88 15.85 -5.00
N GLY A 146 -2.04 14.63 -5.53
CA GLY A 146 -1.17 13.51 -5.25
C GLY A 146 -1.34 12.94 -3.82
N ILE A 147 -2.37 13.34 -3.09
CA ILE A 147 -2.62 12.97 -1.70
C ILE A 147 -3.96 12.25 -1.60
N LEU A 148 -3.96 10.94 -1.78
CA LEU A 148 -5.16 10.12 -1.71
C LEU A 148 -5.57 9.89 -0.25
N ARG A 149 -6.57 10.62 0.22
CA ARG A 149 -7.08 10.52 1.59
C ARG A 149 -7.98 9.31 1.77
N ALA A 150 -8.04 8.78 2.99
CA ALA A 150 -8.90 7.65 3.31
C ALA A 150 -10.39 7.91 2.96
N ALA A 151 -10.87 9.14 3.14
CA ALA A 151 -12.23 9.52 2.74
C ALA A 151 -12.47 9.38 1.22
N GLU A 152 -11.46 9.60 0.39
CA GLU A 152 -11.56 9.43 -1.06
C GLU A 152 -11.53 7.95 -1.45
N ILE A 153 -10.67 7.15 -0.78
CA ILE A 153 -10.61 5.70 -0.95
C ILE A 153 -11.97 5.06 -0.68
N ALA A 154 -12.66 5.51 0.38
CA ALA A 154 -13.97 4.97 0.76
C ALA A 154 -15.06 5.15 -0.33
N ASN A 155 -14.86 6.08 -1.27
CA ASN A 155 -15.77 6.33 -2.39
C ASN A 155 -15.39 5.57 -3.68
N VAL A 156 -14.31 4.77 -3.66
CA VAL A 156 -13.92 3.91 -4.80
C VAL A 156 -14.63 2.56 -4.68
N ASP A 157 -15.13 2.02 -5.78
CA ASP A 157 -15.70 0.67 -5.79
C ASP A 157 -14.58 -0.37 -5.97
N LEU A 158 -14.26 -1.08 -4.89
CA LEU A 158 -13.30 -2.19 -4.82
C LEU A 158 -13.99 -3.54 -4.50
N SER A 159 -15.27 -3.68 -4.78
CA SER A 159 -16.07 -4.88 -4.45
C SER A 159 -15.50 -6.18 -5.03
N GLY A 160 -14.77 -6.10 -6.15
CA GLY A 160 -14.04 -7.22 -6.77
C GLY A 160 -12.67 -7.52 -6.16
N CYS A 161 -12.14 -6.62 -5.31
CA CYS A 161 -10.78 -6.72 -4.80
C CYS A 161 -10.67 -7.75 -3.65
N SER A 162 -9.88 -8.79 -3.88
CA SER A 162 -9.63 -9.83 -2.89
C SER A 162 -8.57 -9.43 -1.87
N LEU A 163 -7.59 -8.61 -2.27
CA LEU A 163 -6.51 -8.19 -1.39
C LEU A 163 -6.01 -6.79 -1.78
N VAL A 164 -5.95 -5.90 -0.81
CA VAL A 164 -5.15 -4.68 -0.88
C VAL A 164 -3.87 -4.88 -0.10
N VAL A 165 -2.73 -4.59 -0.70
CA VAL A 165 -1.40 -4.61 -0.05
C VAL A 165 -0.91 -3.18 0.05
N LEU A 166 -0.78 -2.68 1.26
CA LEU A 166 -0.19 -1.38 1.58
C LEU A 166 1.25 -1.61 2.03
N SER A 167 2.17 -1.58 1.07
CA SER A 167 3.60 -1.58 1.32
C SER A 167 4.05 -0.14 1.64
N ALA A 168 3.40 0.44 2.65
CA ALA A 168 3.57 1.83 3.07
C ALA A 168 3.73 1.87 4.59
N CYS A 169 4.53 2.79 5.10
CA CYS A 169 4.74 2.92 6.54
C CYS A 169 3.74 3.84 7.20
N GLU A 170 3.54 3.57 8.50
CA GLU A 170 2.67 4.34 9.40
C GLU A 170 1.26 4.60 8.86
N THR A 171 0.70 3.60 8.23
CA THR A 171 -0.75 3.59 8.09
C THR A 171 -1.41 3.33 9.45
N GLY A 172 -0.61 3.12 10.51
CA GLY A 172 -1.05 2.47 11.71
C GLY A 172 -0.75 3.04 13.10
N LEU A 173 0.30 3.76 13.35
CA LEU A 173 0.60 4.25 14.70
C LEU A 173 1.07 5.71 14.69
N GLY A 174 0.16 6.63 15.00
CA GLY A 174 0.55 7.89 15.63
C GLY A 174 1.08 7.60 17.05
N PHE A 175 2.09 8.36 17.50
CA PHE A 175 2.64 8.33 18.87
C PHE A 175 1.69 8.90 19.94
N SER A 176 0.42 9.01 19.67
CA SER A 176 -0.64 9.39 20.61
C SER A 176 -1.50 8.18 20.93
N ASP A 177 -2.12 8.18 22.09
CA ASP A 177 -3.02 7.14 22.64
C ASP A 177 -4.20 6.72 21.71
N SER A 178 -4.25 7.24 20.48
CA SER A 178 -5.29 6.94 19.52
C SER A 178 -4.76 5.98 18.43
N SER A 179 -5.17 4.73 18.50
CA SER A 179 -5.09 3.71 17.44
C SER A 179 -5.86 4.11 16.14
N GLU A 180 -6.30 5.36 16.02
CA GLU A 180 -7.25 5.81 15.00
C GLU A 180 -6.67 5.91 13.58
N GLY A 181 -5.35 6.09 13.42
CA GLY A 181 -4.74 6.21 12.09
C GLY A 181 -4.76 4.91 11.28
N VAL A 182 -4.47 3.76 11.93
CA VAL A 182 -4.62 2.41 11.35
C VAL A 182 -6.05 2.20 10.88
N TYR A 183 -7.00 2.60 11.74
CA TYR A 183 -8.41 2.42 11.46
C TYR A 183 -8.90 3.26 10.28
N GLY A 184 -8.28 4.43 10.00
CA GLY A 184 -8.67 5.30 8.90
C GLY A 184 -8.53 4.62 7.54
N LEU A 185 -7.32 4.21 7.17
CA LEU A 185 -7.06 3.54 5.89
C LEU A 185 -7.68 2.16 5.81
N GLN A 186 -7.56 1.34 6.86
CA GLN A 186 -8.21 0.03 6.92
C GLN A 186 -9.72 0.17 6.66
N ARG A 187 -10.38 1.05 7.42
CA ARG A 187 -11.83 1.30 7.29
C ARG A 187 -12.19 1.77 5.89
N ALA A 188 -11.38 2.67 5.30
CA ALA A 188 -11.61 3.19 3.96
C ALA A 188 -11.61 2.08 2.91
N PHE A 189 -10.59 1.21 2.91
CA PHE A 189 -10.52 0.08 1.98
C PHE A 189 -11.62 -0.95 2.22
N LYS A 190 -12.02 -1.18 3.47
CA LYS A 190 -13.16 -2.05 3.80
C LYS A 190 -14.49 -1.46 3.32
N LEU A 191 -14.71 -0.16 3.50
CA LEU A 191 -15.90 0.53 2.98
C LEU A 191 -15.94 0.53 1.45
N ALA A 192 -14.79 0.67 0.80
CA ALA A 192 -14.64 0.52 -0.65
C ALA A 192 -14.96 -0.89 -1.15
N GLY A 193 -15.00 -1.92 -0.28
CA GLY A 193 -15.37 -3.29 -0.63
C GLY A 193 -14.21 -4.28 -0.71
N ALA A 194 -12.99 -3.90 -0.38
CA ALA A 194 -11.85 -4.81 -0.34
C ALA A 194 -12.06 -5.92 0.69
N LYS A 195 -11.80 -7.19 0.31
CA LYS A 195 -12.01 -8.33 1.20
C LYS A 195 -10.95 -8.43 2.28
N LYS A 196 -9.68 -8.21 1.91
CA LYS A 196 -8.53 -8.28 2.83
C LYS A 196 -7.63 -7.07 2.63
N VAL A 197 -6.96 -6.64 3.71
CA VAL A 197 -5.96 -5.57 3.67
C VAL A 197 -4.71 -6.06 4.39
N LEU A 198 -3.58 -6.10 3.68
CA LEU A 198 -2.25 -6.30 4.26
C LEU A 198 -1.61 -4.94 4.43
N MET A 199 -1.19 -4.60 5.65
CA MET A 199 -0.60 -3.29 5.95
C MET A 199 0.42 -3.38 7.08
N SER A 200 1.29 -2.36 7.20
CA SER A 200 2.20 -2.24 8.33
C SER A 200 1.61 -1.39 9.45
N LEU A 201 1.91 -1.75 10.70
CA LEU A 201 1.47 -1.04 11.91
C LEU A 201 2.44 0.07 12.33
N TRP A 202 3.71 0.00 11.92
CA TRP A 202 4.76 0.97 12.26
C TRP A 202 5.79 1.08 11.13
N GLU A 203 6.75 2.01 11.31
CA GLU A 203 7.86 2.23 10.38
C GLU A 203 8.73 0.99 10.19
N VAL A 204 8.99 0.63 8.94
CA VAL A 204 9.81 -0.51 8.55
C VAL A 204 10.95 -0.08 7.63
N ASP A 205 11.99 -0.88 7.57
CA ASP A 205 13.08 -0.73 6.62
C ASP A 205 12.58 -0.98 5.18
N ASP A 206 12.92 -0.10 4.23
CA ASP A 206 12.45 -0.19 2.84
C ASP A 206 12.93 -1.47 2.14
N ARG A 207 14.19 -1.88 2.41
CA ARG A 207 14.77 -3.10 1.84
C ARG A 207 14.16 -4.36 2.48
N ALA A 208 14.02 -4.38 3.81
CA ALA A 208 13.39 -5.50 4.52
C ALA A 208 11.95 -5.71 4.04
N THR A 209 11.21 -4.61 3.84
CA THR A 209 9.86 -4.64 3.28
C THR A 209 9.83 -5.23 1.88
N THR A 210 10.73 -4.81 1.00
CA THR A 210 10.83 -5.37 -0.36
C THR A 210 11.09 -6.88 -0.35
N ILE A 211 11.97 -7.36 0.56
CA ILE A 211 12.21 -8.79 0.75
C ILE A 211 10.93 -9.49 1.23
N LEU A 212 10.21 -8.91 2.19
CA LEU A 212 8.97 -9.47 2.69
C LEU A 212 7.93 -9.58 1.57
N MET A 213 7.67 -8.49 0.85
CA MET A 213 6.65 -8.43 -0.19
C MET A 213 6.96 -9.35 -1.38
N THR A 214 8.21 -9.41 -1.82
CA THR A 214 8.59 -10.32 -2.92
C THR A 214 8.44 -11.80 -2.51
N ASN A 215 8.77 -12.16 -1.27
CA ASN A 215 8.52 -13.52 -0.76
C ASN A 215 7.03 -13.79 -0.54
N PHE A 216 6.26 -12.81 -0.09
CA PHE A 216 4.81 -12.92 0.06
C PHE A 216 4.14 -13.29 -1.28
N TYR A 217 4.45 -12.55 -2.36
CA TYR A 217 3.92 -12.88 -3.68
C TYR A 217 4.42 -14.22 -4.21
N ARG A 218 5.69 -14.60 -3.97
CA ARG A 218 6.20 -15.92 -4.34
C ARG A 218 5.37 -17.02 -3.69
N ASN A 219 5.14 -16.94 -2.39
CA ASN A 219 4.35 -17.92 -1.64
C ASN A 219 2.88 -17.95 -2.09
N LEU A 220 2.27 -16.81 -2.39
CA LEU A 220 0.93 -16.75 -2.97
C LEU A 220 0.87 -17.48 -4.33
N LEU A 221 1.87 -17.27 -5.19
CA LEU A 221 1.97 -17.89 -6.52
C LEU A 221 2.29 -19.40 -6.45
N GLU A 222 2.79 -19.87 -5.32
CA GLU A 222 2.94 -21.30 -4.98
C GLU A 222 1.66 -21.90 -4.38
N GLY A 223 0.59 -21.14 -4.28
CA GLY A 223 -0.72 -21.60 -3.81
C GLY A 223 -0.91 -21.58 -2.29
N LYS A 224 -0.04 -20.90 -1.54
CA LYS A 224 -0.27 -20.66 -0.12
C LYS A 224 -1.42 -19.69 0.08
N ASP A 225 -2.19 -19.85 1.14
CA ASP A 225 -3.11 -18.79 1.56
C ASP A 225 -2.35 -17.55 2.07
N ALA A 226 -3.03 -16.41 2.14
CA ALA A 226 -2.38 -15.14 2.44
C ALA A 226 -1.76 -15.08 3.85
N ASN A 227 -2.35 -15.75 4.85
CA ASN A 227 -1.78 -15.80 6.20
C ASN A 227 -0.49 -16.62 6.21
N ALA A 228 -0.52 -17.84 5.64
CA ALA A 228 0.64 -18.69 5.53
C ALA A 228 1.76 -18.02 4.70
N ALA A 229 1.41 -17.37 3.59
CA ALA A 229 2.35 -16.62 2.76
C ALA A 229 3.03 -15.49 3.55
N LEU A 230 2.27 -14.74 4.35
CA LEU A 230 2.80 -13.67 5.19
C LEU A 230 3.76 -14.20 6.27
N GLU A 231 3.34 -15.23 7.00
CA GLU A 231 4.17 -15.79 8.08
C GLU A 231 5.48 -16.41 7.58
N ILE A 232 5.46 -17.13 6.46
CA ILE A 232 6.69 -17.64 5.82
C ILE A 232 7.60 -16.47 5.40
N SER A 233 7.03 -15.40 4.86
CA SER A 233 7.80 -14.23 4.42
C SER A 233 8.42 -13.46 5.58
N LYS A 234 7.74 -13.36 6.72
CA LYS A 234 8.30 -12.81 7.96
C LYS A 234 9.51 -13.63 8.45
N GLN A 235 9.45 -14.97 8.35
CA GLN A 235 10.56 -15.83 8.73
C GLN A 235 11.80 -15.56 7.86
N VAL A 236 11.64 -15.42 6.55
CA VAL A 236 12.74 -15.09 5.63
C VAL A 236 13.37 -13.74 5.97
N VAL A 237 12.56 -12.74 6.29
CA VAL A 237 13.09 -11.42 6.70
C VAL A 237 13.81 -11.51 8.03
N ARG A 238 13.27 -12.26 9.01
CA ARG A 238 13.86 -12.43 10.34
C ARG A 238 15.28 -13.01 10.29
N GLU A 239 15.60 -13.85 9.32
CA GLU A 239 16.94 -14.42 9.16
C GLU A 239 18.00 -13.37 8.80
N GLN A 240 17.63 -12.31 8.06
CA GLN A 240 18.51 -11.23 7.62
C GLN A 240 18.40 -9.99 8.51
N TYR A 241 17.25 -9.77 9.09
CA TYR A 241 16.89 -8.64 9.95
C TYR A 241 16.32 -9.16 11.27
N PRO A 242 17.17 -9.47 12.28
CA PRO A 242 16.73 -10.12 13.51
C PRO A 242 15.76 -9.29 14.35
N SER A 243 15.75 -7.96 14.17
CA SER A 243 14.88 -7.07 14.92
C SER A 243 13.40 -7.30 14.55
N PRO A 244 12.52 -7.59 15.53
CA PRO A 244 11.08 -7.68 15.28
C PRO A 244 10.48 -6.42 14.64
N ARG A 245 11.13 -5.27 14.78
CA ARG A 245 10.71 -4.02 14.17
C ARG A 245 10.64 -4.11 12.64
N ASP A 246 11.50 -4.92 12.01
CA ASP A 246 11.64 -4.97 10.56
C ASP A 246 10.73 -6.01 9.89
N TRP A 247 10.22 -7.00 10.62
CA TRP A 247 9.36 -8.07 10.08
C TRP A 247 8.01 -8.20 10.78
N GLY A 248 7.90 -7.76 12.03
CA GLY A 248 6.68 -7.92 12.84
C GLY A 248 5.57 -6.91 12.53
N ALA A 249 5.87 -5.85 11.78
CA ALA A 249 4.95 -4.76 11.52
C ALA A 249 3.72 -5.17 10.70
N PHE A 250 3.84 -6.14 9.82
CA PHE A 250 2.81 -6.46 8.85
C PHE A 250 1.69 -7.33 9.42
N VAL A 251 0.46 -6.90 9.19
CA VAL A 251 -0.76 -7.62 9.58
C VAL A 251 -1.70 -7.78 8.40
N LEU A 252 -2.37 -8.92 8.35
CA LEU A 252 -3.44 -9.19 7.39
C LEU A 252 -4.79 -9.07 8.10
N LEU A 253 -5.62 -8.16 7.61
CA LEU A 253 -6.94 -7.85 8.15
C LEU A 253 -8.02 -8.38 7.20
N ASN A 254 -9.01 -9.08 7.75
CA ASN A 254 -10.13 -9.68 7.02
C ASN A 254 -11.36 -8.77 7.02
#